data_a52980d20422104f0c1cfa0ab7ff642f
#
_entry.id   a52980d20422104f0c1cfa0ab7ff642f
#
_cell.length_a   1.000
_cell.length_b   1.000
_cell.length_c   1.000
_cell.angle_alpha   90.00
_cell.angle_beta   90.00
_cell.angle_gamma   90.00
#
_symmetry.space_group_name_H-M   'P 1'
#
loop_
_entity.id
_entity.type
_entity.pdbx_description
1 polymer ?
#
loop_
_entity_poly.entity_id
_entity_poly.type
_entity_poly.pdbx_seq_one_letter_code
_entity_poly.pdbx_strand_id
1 'polypeptide(L)'
;NTMLKAKVFASKKNDKDLLSWIEHELNGYEENLPKYRLLDAGVKVDIHRGFQEVLGYNYPVDMVKDEKVRERLLHLPIHGSISEVEELSTKSGERTIHIDIPIEIWYHHMRHCINGDIQRAYQFATVASVKQIMVKIKSLLIDYFLKIDKGESLSFLSLIKKETPTMQIIAGIVNTGSGNVTANGATIISGANISI
;
A
#
# COMPACT_ATOMS: atom_id res chain seq x y z
N ASN A 1 7.49 -5.85 -22.88
CA ASN A 1 6.91 -6.30 -21.61
C ASN A 1 7.95 -7.03 -20.77
N THR A 2 8.46 -6.36 -19.75
CA THR A 2 9.54 -6.85 -18.89
C THR A 2 9.15 -8.12 -18.12
N MET A 3 7.94 -8.20 -17.64
CA MET A 3 7.45 -9.36 -16.85
C MET A 3 7.43 -10.64 -17.68
N LEU A 4 7.01 -10.58 -18.94
CA LEU A 4 7.02 -11.77 -19.80
C LEU A 4 8.44 -12.23 -20.12
N LYS A 5 9.40 -11.30 -20.27
CA LYS A 5 10.81 -11.67 -20.45
C LYS A 5 11.38 -12.33 -19.20
N ALA A 6 11.01 -11.81 -18.02
CA ALA A 6 11.40 -12.41 -16.74
C ALA A 6 10.80 -13.80 -16.56
N LYS A 7 9.54 -14.01 -16.99
CA LYS A 7 8.90 -15.34 -16.95
C LYS A 7 9.64 -16.38 -17.80
N VAL A 8 10.02 -15.98 -19.02
CA VAL A 8 10.80 -16.87 -19.91
C VAL A 8 12.16 -17.20 -19.30
N PHE A 9 12.81 -16.23 -18.68
CA PHE A 9 14.09 -16.45 -18.00
C PHE A 9 13.93 -17.41 -16.81
N ALA A 10 12.95 -17.16 -15.93
CA ALA A 10 12.67 -18.00 -14.77
C ALA A 10 12.39 -19.45 -15.18
N SER A 11 11.61 -19.63 -16.23
CA SER A 11 11.31 -20.94 -16.78
C SER A 11 12.58 -21.66 -17.29
N LYS A 12 13.44 -20.95 -18.05
CA LYS A 12 14.69 -21.52 -18.57
C LYS A 12 15.69 -21.88 -17.47
N LYS A 13 15.67 -21.17 -16.35
CA LYS A 13 16.55 -21.41 -15.20
C LYS A 13 15.95 -22.37 -14.20
N ASN A 14 14.70 -22.81 -14.38
CA ASN A 14 13.95 -23.62 -13.47
C ASN A 14 13.82 -22.96 -12.08
N ASP A 15 13.73 -21.62 -12.05
CA ASP A 15 13.59 -20.83 -10.85
C ASP A 15 12.11 -20.76 -10.46
N LYS A 16 11.70 -21.66 -9.58
CA LYS A 16 10.29 -21.81 -9.20
C LYS A 16 9.78 -20.64 -8.37
N ASP A 17 10.66 -20.04 -7.54
CA ASP A 17 10.28 -18.94 -6.66
C ASP A 17 9.99 -17.68 -7.50
N LEU A 18 10.88 -17.35 -8.43
CA LEU A 18 10.69 -16.22 -9.34
C LEU A 18 9.48 -16.45 -10.25
N LEU A 19 9.31 -17.68 -10.77
CA LEU A 19 8.20 -18.00 -11.67
C LEU A 19 6.86 -17.84 -10.97
N SER A 20 6.71 -18.39 -9.76
CA SER A 20 5.51 -18.27 -8.94
C SER A 20 5.17 -16.81 -8.63
N TRP A 21 6.19 -16.02 -8.25
CA TRP A 21 5.97 -14.60 -7.99
C TRP A 21 5.52 -13.84 -9.24
N ILE A 22 6.15 -14.11 -10.39
CA ILE A 22 5.75 -13.48 -11.65
C ILE A 22 4.30 -13.82 -12.01
N GLU A 23 3.88 -15.04 -11.74
CA GLU A 23 2.51 -15.48 -12.02
C GLU A 23 1.49 -14.74 -11.14
N HIS A 24 1.79 -14.55 -9.86
CA HIS A 24 0.95 -13.74 -8.99
C HIS A 24 0.92 -12.26 -9.42
N GLU A 25 2.06 -11.70 -9.86
CA GLU A 25 2.09 -10.33 -10.35
C GLU A 25 1.27 -10.15 -11.64
N LEU A 26 1.25 -11.14 -12.51
CA LEU A 26 0.51 -11.08 -13.76
C LEU A 26 -1.00 -11.34 -13.61
N ASN A 27 -1.38 -12.18 -12.65
CA ASN A 27 -2.76 -12.64 -12.50
C ASN A 27 -3.48 -12.01 -11.31
N GLY A 28 -2.74 -11.41 -10.39
CA GLY A 28 -3.23 -10.90 -9.11
C GLY A 28 -3.02 -11.92 -7.99
N TYR A 29 -3.32 -11.50 -6.77
CA TYR A 29 -3.12 -12.24 -5.53
C TYR A 29 -4.46 -12.55 -4.89
N GLU A 30 -4.71 -13.80 -4.55
CA GLU A 30 -5.87 -14.21 -3.75
C GLU A 30 -5.55 -14.06 -2.25
N GLU A 31 -4.39 -14.57 -1.85
CA GLU A 31 -3.89 -14.61 -0.48
C GLU A 31 -2.39 -14.27 -0.47
N ASN A 32 -1.80 -14.18 0.72
CA ASN A 32 -0.37 -13.99 0.93
C ASN A 32 0.20 -12.80 0.15
N LEU A 33 -0.48 -11.68 0.26
CA LEU A 33 -0.11 -10.44 -0.44
C LEU A 33 1.26 -9.93 0.04
N PRO A 34 2.19 -9.62 -0.86
CA PRO A 34 3.47 -9.03 -0.48
C PRO A 34 3.25 -7.66 0.17
N LYS A 35 4.08 -7.31 1.15
CA LYS A 35 3.92 -6.07 1.91
C LYS A 35 3.94 -4.81 1.05
N TYR A 36 4.67 -4.78 -0.05
CA TYR A 36 4.69 -3.63 -0.95
C TYR A 36 3.37 -3.40 -1.71
N ARG A 37 2.43 -4.33 -1.58
CA ARG A 37 1.06 -4.21 -2.12
C ARG A 37 0.04 -3.80 -1.05
N LEU A 38 0.49 -3.61 0.19
CA LEU A 38 -0.31 -3.03 1.26
C LEU A 38 0.03 -1.53 1.32
N LEU A 39 -0.87 -0.70 0.85
CA LEU A 39 -0.68 0.75 0.86
C LEU A 39 -1.17 1.35 2.17
N ASP A 40 -0.46 2.34 2.69
CA ASP A 40 -0.96 3.11 3.81
C ASP A 40 -2.21 3.85 3.36
N ALA A 41 -3.26 3.76 4.15
CA ALA A 41 -4.56 4.30 3.83
C ALA A 41 -5.07 5.25 4.91
N GLY A 42 -5.76 6.29 4.46
CA GLY A 42 -6.62 7.07 5.33
C GLY A 42 -8.06 6.58 5.22
N VAL A 43 -8.87 6.95 6.19
CA VAL A 43 -10.29 6.64 6.20
C VAL A 43 -11.10 7.92 6.19
N LYS A 44 -12.10 7.95 5.35
CA LYS A 44 -13.09 9.03 5.29
C LYS A 44 -14.49 8.48 5.44
N VAL A 45 -15.38 9.33 5.96
CA VAL A 45 -16.80 9.02 6.11
C VAL A 45 -17.65 10.18 5.65
N ASP A 46 -18.79 9.86 5.09
CA ASP A 46 -19.85 10.80 4.83
C ASP A 46 -20.86 10.65 5.97
N ILE A 47 -21.20 11.74 6.62
CA ILE A 47 -22.02 11.73 7.85
C ILE A 47 -23.15 12.73 7.78
N HIS A 48 -24.26 12.36 8.40
CA HIS A 48 -25.38 13.26 8.69
C HIS A 48 -25.34 13.71 10.13
N ARG A 49 -25.45 14.99 10.36
CA ARG A 49 -25.60 15.63 11.68
C ARG A 49 -26.85 16.47 11.71
N GLY A 50 -27.98 15.83 12.06
CA GLY A 50 -29.27 16.49 11.98
C GLY A 50 -29.63 16.86 10.55
N PHE A 51 -29.60 18.16 10.23
CA PHE A 51 -29.91 18.65 8.89
C PHE A 51 -28.67 18.93 8.03
N GLN A 52 -27.47 18.62 8.52
CA GLN A 52 -26.23 18.86 7.81
C GLN A 52 -25.63 17.56 7.30
N GLU A 53 -25.25 17.57 6.06
CA GLU A 53 -24.44 16.52 5.46
C GLU A 53 -22.98 16.98 5.40
N VAL A 54 -22.06 16.14 5.89
CA VAL A 54 -20.63 16.39 5.84
C VAL A 54 -19.97 15.28 5.05
N LEU A 55 -19.46 15.61 3.89
CA LEU A 55 -18.83 14.66 2.98
C LEU A 55 -17.31 14.59 3.20
N GLY A 56 -16.76 13.39 3.15
CA GLY A 56 -15.32 13.17 3.20
C GLY A 56 -14.65 13.58 4.51
N TYR A 57 -15.36 13.49 5.62
CA TYR A 57 -14.80 13.77 6.95
C TYR A 57 -13.70 12.75 7.29
N ASN A 58 -12.53 13.24 7.67
CA ASN A 58 -11.41 12.37 8.04
C ASN A 58 -11.72 11.63 9.34
N TYR A 59 -11.85 10.32 9.25
CA TYR A 59 -12.19 9.48 10.38
C TYR A 59 -10.96 9.20 11.27
N PRO A 60 -11.04 9.40 12.59
CA PRO A 60 -9.93 9.13 13.51
C PRO A 60 -9.81 7.63 13.80
N VAL A 61 -9.06 6.93 12.98
CA VAL A 61 -8.93 5.46 13.04
C VAL A 61 -8.40 4.97 14.40
N ASP A 62 -7.61 5.78 15.09
CA ASP A 62 -7.07 5.46 16.41
C ASP A 62 -8.16 5.26 17.48
N MET A 63 -9.37 5.75 17.25
CA MET A 63 -10.51 5.55 18.15
C MET A 63 -11.15 4.16 18.02
N VAL A 64 -10.81 3.41 16.99
CA VAL A 64 -11.30 2.04 16.81
C VAL A 64 -10.65 1.13 17.84
N LYS A 65 -11.45 0.51 18.70
CA LYS A 65 -10.96 -0.28 19.84
C LYS A 65 -10.37 -1.62 19.40
N ASP A 66 -10.92 -2.21 18.38
CA ASP A 66 -10.46 -3.49 17.84
C ASP A 66 -9.19 -3.26 17.02
N GLU A 67 -8.07 -3.79 17.53
CA GLU A 67 -6.77 -3.60 16.90
C GLU A 67 -6.69 -4.21 15.51
N LYS A 68 -7.33 -5.35 15.29
CA LYS A 68 -7.31 -6.00 13.96
C LYS A 68 -8.11 -5.20 12.94
N VAL A 69 -9.21 -4.60 13.38
CA VAL A 69 -10.00 -3.71 12.53
C VAL A 69 -9.22 -2.43 12.26
N ARG A 70 -8.55 -1.88 13.26
CA ARG A 70 -7.72 -0.68 13.11
C ARG A 70 -6.59 -0.90 12.11
N GLU A 71 -5.84 -1.99 12.23
CA GLU A 71 -4.80 -2.36 11.27
C GLU A 71 -5.36 -2.52 9.85
N ARG A 72 -6.52 -3.18 9.73
CA ARG A 72 -7.18 -3.33 8.43
C ARG A 72 -7.62 -2.00 7.82
N LEU A 73 -8.00 -1.04 8.64
CA LEU A 73 -8.41 0.29 8.18
C LEU A 73 -7.23 1.16 7.76
N LEU A 74 -6.06 0.93 8.35
CA LEU A 74 -4.83 1.68 8.04
C LEU A 74 -4.12 1.17 6.78
N HIS A 75 -4.47 -0.01 6.30
CA HIS A 75 -3.82 -0.60 5.14
C HIS A 75 -4.82 -0.98 4.05
N LEU A 76 -4.54 -0.53 2.83
CA LEU A 76 -5.32 -0.84 1.65
C LEU A 76 -4.61 -1.91 0.82
N PRO A 77 -5.13 -3.15 0.77
CA PRO A 77 -4.52 -4.22 0.01
C PRO A 77 -4.84 -4.10 -1.49
N ILE A 78 -3.82 -4.19 -2.32
CA ILE A 78 -3.95 -4.14 -3.79
C ILE A 78 -3.75 -5.54 -4.36
N HIS A 79 -4.84 -6.27 -4.52
CA HIS A 79 -4.84 -7.66 -5.00
C HIS A 79 -4.72 -7.80 -6.52
N GLY A 80 -5.12 -6.80 -7.26
CA GLY A 80 -5.18 -6.84 -8.71
C GLY A 80 -3.86 -7.15 -9.41
N SER A 81 -3.95 -7.56 -10.66
CA SER A 81 -2.80 -7.81 -11.54
C SER A 81 -1.95 -6.56 -11.74
N ILE A 82 -0.72 -6.76 -12.22
CA ILE A 82 0.17 -5.63 -12.54
C ILE A 82 -0.44 -4.70 -13.59
N SER A 83 -1.29 -5.20 -14.47
CA SER A 83 -1.97 -4.39 -15.48
C SER A 83 -3.02 -3.49 -14.85
N GLU A 84 -3.75 -4.00 -13.86
CA GLU A 84 -4.74 -3.22 -13.11
C GLU A 84 -4.07 -2.16 -12.24
N VAL A 85 -2.93 -2.49 -11.63
CA VAL A 85 -2.12 -1.54 -10.87
C VAL A 85 -1.60 -0.43 -11.79
N GLU A 86 -1.19 -0.77 -13.01
CA GLU A 86 -0.75 0.21 -14.01
C GLU A 86 -1.89 1.13 -14.43
N GLU A 87 -3.09 0.58 -14.64
CA GLU A 87 -4.28 1.37 -14.95
C GLU A 87 -4.63 2.32 -13.82
N LEU A 88 -4.67 1.82 -12.57
CA LEU A 88 -4.91 2.66 -11.40
C LEU A 88 -3.88 3.78 -11.26
N SER A 89 -2.62 3.50 -11.63
CA SER A 89 -1.52 4.45 -11.54
C SER A 89 -1.55 5.54 -12.60
N THR A 90 -2.29 5.34 -13.68
CA THR A 90 -2.36 6.25 -14.83
C THR A 90 -3.65 7.03 -14.92
N LYS A 91 -4.59 6.80 -14.01
CA LYS A 91 -5.87 7.52 -14.00
C LYS A 91 -5.66 9.03 -13.98
N SER A 92 -6.04 9.65 -15.07
CA SER A 92 -5.88 11.07 -15.31
C SER A 92 -6.86 11.88 -14.47
N GLY A 93 -6.34 12.81 -13.70
CA GLY A 93 -7.17 13.74 -12.89
C GLY A 93 -7.46 13.28 -11.48
N GLU A 94 -7.36 11.99 -11.15
CA GLU A 94 -7.54 11.51 -9.79
C GLU A 94 -6.21 11.54 -9.03
N ARG A 95 -6.24 12.01 -7.78
CA ARG A 95 -5.09 12.00 -6.89
C ARG A 95 -5.13 10.85 -5.89
N THR A 96 -6.29 10.26 -5.71
CA THR A 96 -6.56 9.19 -4.76
C THR A 96 -7.41 8.10 -5.38
N ILE A 97 -7.22 6.90 -4.90
CA ILE A 97 -8.12 5.78 -5.14
C ILE A 97 -8.95 5.55 -3.89
N HIS A 98 -10.17 5.11 -4.05
CA HIS A 98 -11.10 4.89 -2.94
C HIS A 98 -11.65 3.48 -2.99
N ILE A 99 -11.79 2.86 -1.81
CA ILE A 99 -12.45 1.55 -1.66
C ILE A 99 -13.43 1.64 -0.49
N ASP A 100 -14.68 1.31 -0.73
CA ASP A 100 -15.71 1.37 0.29
C ASP A 100 -15.45 0.33 1.39
N ILE A 101 -15.65 0.74 2.62
CA ILE A 101 -15.57 -0.13 3.79
C ILE A 101 -16.94 -0.82 3.96
N PRO A 102 -16.95 -2.16 4.08
CA PRO A 102 -18.20 -2.89 4.28
C PRO A 102 -19.00 -2.38 5.48
N ILE A 103 -20.32 -2.36 5.34
CA ILE A 103 -21.24 -1.82 6.34
C ILE A 103 -21.07 -2.50 7.71
N GLU A 104 -20.76 -3.80 7.71
CA GLU A 104 -20.56 -4.58 8.93
C GLU A 104 -19.37 -4.04 9.74
N ILE A 105 -18.33 -3.53 9.06
CA ILE A 105 -17.14 -2.97 9.71
C ILE A 105 -17.48 -1.62 10.34
N TRP A 106 -18.00 -0.68 9.54
CA TRP A 106 -18.19 0.67 10.08
C TRP A 106 -19.37 0.75 11.04
N TYR A 107 -20.41 -0.05 10.86
CA TYR A 107 -21.55 -0.06 11.76
C TYR A 107 -21.20 -0.57 13.16
N HIS A 108 -20.37 -1.61 13.25
CA HIS A 108 -20.01 -2.20 14.54
C HIS A 108 -18.83 -1.53 15.21
N HIS A 109 -17.85 -1.04 14.47
CA HIS A 109 -16.59 -0.57 15.02
C HIS A 109 -16.37 0.94 14.93
N MET A 110 -17.04 1.64 14.01
CA MET A 110 -16.72 3.05 13.73
C MET A 110 -17.81 4.03 14.20
N ARG A 111 -19.06 3.65 14.15
CA ARG A 111 -20.20 4.57 14.37
C ARG A 111 -20.20 5.26 15.74
N HIS A 112 -19.59 4.67 16.74
CA HIS A 112 -19.56 5.20 18.11
C HIS A 112 -18.43 6.21 18.36
N CYS A 113 -17.55 6.40 17.37
CA CYS A 113 -16.37 7.23 17.52
C CYS A 113 -16.56 8.66 17.01
N ILE A 114 -17.70 8.97 16.41
CA ILE A 114 -18.00 10.28 15.87
C ILE A 114 -19.44 10.70 16.18
N ASN A 115 -19.66 12.00 16.17
CA ASN A 115 -21.00 12.55 16.34
C ASN A 115 -21.66 12.69 14.97
N GLY A 116 -22.69 11.89 14.73
CA GLY A 116 -23.47 11.83 13.50
C GLY A 116 -23.65 10.43 12.98
N ASP A 117 -24.56 10.28 12.03
CA ASP A 117 -24.86 8.98 11.42
C ASP A 117 -24.01 8.80 10.17
N ILE A 118 -23.17 7.76 10.15
CA ILE A 118 -22.36 7.42 8.98
C ILE A 118 -23.29 6.92 7.89
N GLN A 119 -23.19 7.52 6.72
CA GLN A 119 -23.91 7.10 5.51
C GLN A 119 -23.01 6.25 4.61
N ARG A 120 -21.72 6.56 4.60
CA ARG A 120 -20.73 5.88 3.81
C ARG A 120 -19.37 5.97 4.50
N ALA A 121 -18.59 4.91 4.43
CA ALA A 121 -17.21 4.90 4.89
C ALA A 121 -16.32 4.30 3.80
N TYR A 122 -15.15 4.89 3.58
CA TYR A 122 -14.21 4.42 2.58
C TYR A 122 -12.77 4.67 2.98
N GLN A 123 -11.91 3.73 2.59
CA GLN A 123 -10.46 3.90 2.64
C GLN A 123 -10.01 4.65 1.40
N PHE A 124 -8.94 5.41 1.53
CA PHE A 124 -8.29 6.03 0.38
C PHE A 124 -6.78 5.94 0.46
N ALA A 125 -6.15 5.77 -0.69
CA ALA A 125 -4.71 5.84 -0.87
C ALA A 125 -4.38 6.77 -2.04
N THR A 126 -3.14 7.28 -2.08
CA THR A 126 -2.75 8.17 -3.17
C THR A 126 -2.38 7.37 -4.43
N VAL A 127 -2.63 7.93 -5.60
CA VAL A 127 -2.14 7.37 -6.88
C VAL A 127 -0.61 7.29 -6.88
N ALA A 128 0.07 8.17 -6.14
CA ALA A 128 1.51 8.11 -5.97
C ALA A 128 1.95 6.83 -5.24
N SER A 129 1.22 6.41 -4.20
CA SER A 129 1.50 5.16 -3.49
C SER A 129 1.29 3.95 -4.40
N VAL A 130 0.28 3.98 -5.26
CA VAL A 130 0.06 2.92 -6.27
C VAL A 130 1.25 2.84 -7.23
N LYS A 131 1.79 3.99 -7.68
CA LYS A 131 2.97 4.02 -8.55
C LYS A 131 4.19 3.38 -7.89
N GLN A 132 4.33 3.49 -6.59
CA GLN A 132 5.46 2.87 -5.87
C GLN A 132 5.45 1.33 -5.98
N ILE A 133 4.27 0.71 -6.12
CA ILE A 133 4.20 -0.74 -6.37
C ILE A 133 4.94 -1.08 -7.66
N MET A 134 4.72 -0.31 -8.74
CA MET A 134 5.36 -0.53 -10.04
C MET A 134 6.88 -0.32 -9.97
N VAL A 135 7.32 0.71 -9.26
CA VAL A 135 8.74 1.00 -9.03
C VAL A 135 9.37 -0.16 -8.27
N LYS A 136 8.68 -0.68 -7.27
CA LYS A 136 9.16 -1.77 -6.42
C LYS A 136 9.31 -3.08 -7.18
N ILE A 137 8.32 -3.44 -7.98
CA ILE A 137 8.38 -4.62 -8.84
C ILE A 137 9.58 -4.55 -9.78
N LYS A 138 9.83 -3.37 -10.37
CA LYS A 138 10.97 -3.17 -11.28
C LYS A 138 12.30 -3.28 -10.53
N SER A 139 12.41 -2.69 -9.36
CA SER A 139 13.61 -2.76 -8.52
C SER A 139 13.93 -4.20 -8.13
N LEU A 140 12.95 -4.96 -7.66
CA LEU A 140 13.12 -6.36 -7.27
C LEU A 140 13.67 -7.21 -8.43
N LEU A 141 13.17 -7.01 -9.65
CA LEU A 141 13.67 -7.72 -10.82
C LEU A 141 15.11 -7.31 -11.15
N ILE A 142 15.41 -6.01 -11.14
CA ILE A 142 16.75 -5.52 -11.43
C ILE A 142 17.74 -6.06 -10.40
N ASP A 143 17.43 -5.96 -9.12
CA ASP A 143 18.30 -6.42 -8.04
C ASP A 143 18.57 -7.92 -8.13
N TYR A 144 17.54 -8.69 -8.49
CA TYR A 144 17.67 -10.12 -8.69
C TYR A 144 18.59 -10.45 -9.87
N PHE A 145 18.39 -9.84 -11.03
CA PHE A 145 19.20 -10.09 -12.20
C PHE A 145 20.66 -9.66 -12.01
N LEU A 146 20.90 -8.54 -11.34
CA LEU A 146 22.25 -8.08 -11.02
C LEU A 146 23.00 -9.07 -10.11
N LYS A 147 22.29 -9.73 -9.20
CA LYS A 147 22.91 -10.73 -8.31
C LYS A 147 23.22 -12.03 -9.05
N ILE A 148 22.33 -12.46 -9.91
CA ILE A 148 22.61 -13.63 -10.77
C ILE A 148 23.82 -13.38 -11.67
N ASP A 149 23.93 -12.20 -12.24
CA ASP A 149 25.03 -11.82 -13.12
C ASP A 149 26.37 -11.86 -12.37
N LYS A 150 26.36 -11.58 -11.07
CA LYS A 150 27.53 -11.68 -10.20
C LYS A 150 27.81 -13.11 -9.73
N GLY A 151 27.00 -14.07 -10.11
CA GLY A 151 27.16 -15.47 -9.70
C GLY A 151 26.66 -15.75 -8.29
N GLU A 152 25.88 -14.85 -7.70
CA GLU A 152 25.31 -15.07 -6.35
C GLU A 152 24.14 -16.06 -6.43
N SER A 153 24.21 -17.12 -5.62
CA SER A 153 23.09 -18.05 -5.46
C SER A 153 22.10 -17.48 -4.44
N LEU A 154 20.98 -16.97 -4.92
CA LEU A 154 19.99 -16.33 -4.07
C LEU A 154 18.58 -16.78 -4.45
N SER A 155 17.77 -17.15 -3.45
CA SER A 155 16.33 -17.34 -3.66
C SER A 155 15.65 -15.98 -3.84
N PHE A 156 14.80 -15.86 -4.85
CA PHE A 156 14.02 -14.63 -5.08
C PHE A 156 13.17 -14.24 -3.87
N LEU A 157 12.62 -15.23 -3.15
CA LEU A 157 11.83 -14.98 -1.93
C LEU A 157 12.64 -14.29 -0.83
N SER A 158 13.96 -14.49 -0.79
CA SER A 158 14.80 -13.82 0.21
C SER A 158 14.94 -12.33 -0.04
N LEU A 159 14.81 -11.89 -1.29
CA LEU A 159 14.80 -10.47 -1.64
C LEU A 159 13.51 -9.82 -1.18
N ILE A 160 12.36 -10.47 -1.45
CA ILE A 160 11.05 -9.93 -1.04
C ILE A 160 11.00 -9.76 0.49
N LYS A 161 11.56 -10.71 1.24
CA LYS A 161 11.53 -10.66 2.70
C LYS A 161 12.42 -9.58 3.31
N LYS A 162 13.55 -9.27 2.68
CA LYS A 162 14.51 -8.29 3.20
C LYS A 162 14.02 -6.85 3.12
N GLU A 163 13.11 -6.57 2.21
CA GLU A 163 12.75 -5.20 1.88
C GLU A 163 11.60 -4.60 2.69
N THR A 164 11.19 -5.31 3.73
CA THR A 164 10.05 -4.94 4.55
C THR A 164 10.15 -3.62 5.31
N PRO A 165 11.32 -3.23 5.85
CA PRO A 165 11.43 -1.98 6.63
C PRO A 165 11.44 -0.71 5.79
N THR A 166 12.03 -0.79 4.58
CA THR A 166 12.27 0.40 3.75
C THR A 166 10.98 1.03 3.20
N MET A 167 10.01 0.19 2.89
CA MET A 167 8.71 0.67 2.36
C MET A 167 7.93 1.49 3.40
N GLN A 168 7.97 1.08 4.66
CA GLN A 168 7.26 1.80 5.72
C GLN A 168 7.82 3.21 5.92
N ILE A 169 9.14 3.35 5.85
CA ILE A 169 9.79 4.65 5.98
C ILE A 169 9.43 5.57 4.81
N ILE A 170 9.43 5.03 3.58
CA ILE A 170 9.08 5.82 2.40
C ILE A 170 7.61 6.24 2.44
N ALA A 171 6.72 5.33 2.81
CA ALA A 171 5.31 5.64 2.92
C ALA A 171 5.03 6.67 4.02
N GLY A 172 5.67 6.54 5.16
CA GLY A 172 5.60 7.51 6.23
C GLY A 172 6.07 8.90 5.80
N ILE A 173 7.16 9.01 5.06
CA ILE A 173 7.66 10.27 4.53
C ILE A 173 6.67 10.90 3.54
N VAL A 174 6.07 10.10 2.68
CA VAL A 174 5.10 10.59 1.70
C VAL A 174 3.82 11.07 2.39
N ASN A 175 3.35 10.34 3.39
CA ASN A 175 2.13 10.71 4.10
C ASN A 175 2.32 11.93 4.99
N THR A 176 3.54 12.19 5.39
CA THR A 176 3.86 13.34 6.17
C THR A 176 4.23 14.55 5.33
N GLY A 177 4.06 14.47 4.06
CA GLY A 177 4.52 15.42 3.10
C GLY A 177 4.02 16.84 3.18
N SER A 178 3.18 17.17 4.07
CA SER A 178 3.01 18.54 4.46
C SER A 178 4.23 18.84 5.31
N GLY A 179 4.86 19.80 4.96
CA GLY A 179 6.13 20.16 5.49
C GLY A 179 6.47 19.84 6.90
N ASN A 180 5.55 19.92 7.77
CA ASN A 180 5.82 19.70 9.11
C ASN A 180 6.10 18.35 9.49
N VAL A 181 5.56 17.48 8.83
CA VAL A 181 5.76 16.24 9.19
C VAL A 181 6.97 15.80 8.72
N THR A 182 7.25 16.43 7.81
CA THR A 182 8.45 16.31 7.39
C THR A 182 9.34 16.22 8.34
N ALA A 183 9.18 17.02 8.84
CA ALA A 183 10.09 17.14 9.70
C ALA A 183 10.17 15.99 10.39
N ASN A 184 9.72 15.70 10.34
CA ASN A 184 9.93 14.90 10.88
C ASN A 184 10.19 13.99 10.46
N GLY A 185 9.68 14.13 9.89
CA GLY A 185 9.90 13.11 9.52
C GLY A 185 11.08 12.80 9.74
N ALA A 186 11.40 13.22 9.56
CA ALA A 186 12.29 12.93 9.72
C ALA A 186 12.70 12.90 10.76
N THR A 187 12.35 13.34 10.98
CA THR A 187 12.79 13.35 11.60
C THR A 187 12.89 12.72 12.26
N ILE A 188 12.44 12.36 12.10
CA ILE A 188 12.71 11.67 12.48
C ILE A 188 13.64 11.61 12.28
N ILE A 189 13.90 12.19 11.83
CA ILE A 189 14.62 12.35 11.82
C ILE A 189 14.88 12.73 12.39
N SER A 190 14.32 12.74 12.65
CA SER A 190 14.59 13.03 13.08
C SER A 190 14.85 13.33 13.77
N GLY A 191 14.62 13.45 13.86
CA GLY A 191 14.85 13.85 14.60
C GLY A 191 15.64 14.16 15.06
N ALA A 192 15.90 14.04 15.03
CA ALA A 192 16.69 14.20 15.51
C ALA A 192 17.33 15.10 15.52
N ASN A 193 17.23 15.42 15.20
CA ASN A 193 17.85 16.08 15.24
C ASN A 193 18.05 16.61 15.75
N ILE A 194 17.65 16.38 15.78
CA ILE A 194 17.77 16.70 15.98
C ILE A 194 18.26 17.29 16.63
N SER A 195 18.39 17.65 16.85
CA SER A 195 18.89 18.19 17.40
C SER A 195 19.58 18.65 17.57
N ILE A 196 19.69 18.84 17.48
CA ILE A 196 20.45 19.22 17.67
C ILE A 196 20.83 20.13 17.82
#